data_9613f90f57ade0dec4c88e9ac8164f31
#
_entry.id   9613f90f57ade0dec4c88e9ac8164f31
#
_cell.length_a   1.000
_cell.length_b   1.000
_cell.length_c   1.000
_cell.angle_alpha   90.00
_cell.angle_beta   90.00
_cell.angle_gamma   90.00
#
_symmetry.space_group_name_H-M   'P 1'
#
loop_
_entity.id
_entity.type
_entity.pdbx_description
1 polymer ?
#
loop_
_entity_poly.entity_id
_entity_poly.type
_entity_poly.pdbx_seq_one_letter_code
_entity_poly.pdbx_strand_id
1 'polypeptide(L)'
;MSPNWIYQLLSMPVIQLLARILLTMTFWLSGIAKLFDFPAAVAEMAANNLPVPALFAALTIAVQLIGSALIIRGCSLVWLGAGALGVFTAMTIPVSHAFWRAEGAEAIAKMHVAVEHMSVIGGLIIVAVLHAIVPRLRSK
;
A
#
# COMPACT_ATOMS: atom_id res chain seq x y z
N MET A 1 27.91 -14.81 -4.25
CA MET A 1 27.44 -15.28 -2.94
C MET A 1 27.38 -14.09 -2.00
N SER A 2 26.21 -13.81 -1.39
CA SER A 2 26.13 -12.73 -0.39
C SER A 2 26.85 -13.11 0.88
N PRO A 3 27.54 -12.18 1.56
CA PRO A 3 28.21 -12.46 2.84
C PRO A 3 27.23 -12.94 3.91
N ASN A 4 27.64 -13.87 4.78
CA ASN A 4 26.79 -14.47 5.81
C ASN A 4 26.16 -13.43 6.75
N TRP A 5 26.85 -12.34 7.06
CA TRP A 5 26.32 -11.29 7.92
C TRP A 5 25.10 -10.57 7.31
N ILE A 6 25.04 -10.44 5.97
CA ILE A 6 23.86 -9.85 5.29
C ILE A 6 22.65 -10.78 5.48
N TYR A 7 22.81 -12.09 5.31
CA TYR A 7 21.72 -13.05 5.56
C TYR A 7 21.24 -13.00 7.01
N GLN A 8 22.15 -12.92 7.96
CA GLN A 8 21.81 -12.79 9.38
C GLN A 8 21.01 -11.50 9.64
N LEU A 9 21.45 -10.34 9.09
CA LEU A 9 20.77 -9.08 9.23
C LEU A 9 19.35 -9.13 8.65
N LEU A 10 19.21 -9.60 7.41
CA LEU A 10 17.89 -9.66 6.73
C LEU A 10 16.94 -10.69 7.34
N SER A 11 17.46 -11.68 8.05
CA SER A 11 16.65 -12.68 8.77
C SER A 11 16.18 -12.20 10.15
N MET A 12 16.68 -11.06 10.65
CA MET A 12 16.25 -10.52 11.95
C MET A 12 14.78 -10.12 11.93
N PRO A 13 13.96 -10.57 12.90
CA PRO A 13 12.53 -10.23 12.96
C PRO A 13 12.27 -8.72 12.96
N VAL A 14 13.14 -7.95 13.59
CA VAL A 14 13.07 -6.49 13.66
C VAL A 14 13.22 -5.86 12.27
N ILE A 15 14.16 -6.33 11.45
CA ILE A 15 14.35 -5.81 10.08
C ILE A 15 13.14 -6.14 9.21
N GLN A 16 12.60 -7.35 9.34
CA GLN A 16 11.39 -7.75 8.62
C GLN A 16 10.18 -6.91 9.03
N LEU A 17 10.03 -6.62 10.33
CA LEU A 17 8.96 -5.76 10.85
C LEU A 17 9.10 -4.33 10.31
N LEU A 18 10.31 -3.75 10.39
CA LEU A 18 10.59 -2.42 9.87
C LEU A 18 10.29 -2.31 8.36
N ALA A 19 10.70 -3.31 7.58
CA ALA A 19 10.41 -3.33 6.14
C ALA A 19 8.90 -3.32 5.86
N ARG A 20 8.09 -4.06 6.62
CA ARG A 20 6.62 -4.08 6.49
C ARG A 20 5.98 -2.76 6.91
N ILE A 21 6.45 -2.14 7.99
CA ILE A 21 5.99 -0.83 8.45
C ILE A 21 6.29 0.23 7.40
N LEU A 22 7.52 0.26 6.87
CA LEU A 22 7.94 1.23 5.85
C LEU A 22 7.20 1.04 4.54
N LEU A 23 7.04 -0.20 4.07
CA LEU A 23 6.28 -0.50 2.85
C LEU A 23 4.83 -0.02 2.93
N THR A 24 4.21 -0.15 4.10
CA THR A 24 2.81 0.23 4.30
C THR A 24 2.62 1.65 4.83
N MET A 25 3.71 2.42 5.01
CA MET A 25 3.69 3.72 5.68
C MET A 25 2.73 4.71 5.03
N THR A 26 2.73 4.80 3.72
CA THR A 26 1.83 5.71 2.99
C THR A 26 0.35 5.39 3.26
N PHE A 27 0.01 4.12 3.43
CA PHE A 27 -1.38 3.70 3.66
C PHE A 27 -1.84 3.96 5.09
N TRP A 28 -1.10 3.49 6.10
CA TRP A 28 -1.55 3.67 7.48
C TRP A 28 -1.49 5.13 7.93
N LEU A 29 -0.51 5.93 7.46
CA LEU A 29 -0.51 7.37 7.71
C LEU A 29 -1.71 8.07 7.07
N SER A 30 -1.99 7.79 5.78
CA SER A 30 -3.15 8.33 5.08
C SER A 30 -4.46 7.88 5.73
N GLY A 31 -4.58 6.60 6.09
CA GLY A 31 -5.77 6.06 6.75
C GLY A 31 -6.04 6.69 8.11
N ILE A 32 -4.99 6.89 8.92
CA ILE A 32 -5.08 7.58 10.21
C ILE A 32 -5.48 9.05 10.01
N ALA A 33 -4.84 9.77 9.09
CA ALA A 33 -5.18 11.16 8.81
C ALA A 33 -6.65 11.32 8.40
N LYS A 34 -7.14 10.45 7.49
CA LYS A 34 -8.53 10.43 7.06
C LYS A 34 -9.52 10.05 8.19
N LEU A 35 -9.08 9.22 9.12
CA LEU A 35 -9.90 8.85 10.28
C LEU A 35 -10.09 10.04 11.23
N PHE A 36 -9.05 10.86 11.43
CA PHE A 36 -9.14 12.06 12.28
C PHE A 36 -9.88 13.22 11.61
N ASP A 37 -9.81 13.34 10.29
CA ASP A 37 -10.54 14.35 9.51
C ASP A 37 -11.39 13.68 8.44
N PHE A 38 -12.46 13.01 8.90
CA PHE A 38 -13.39 12.32 8.00
C PHE A 38 -14.12 13.28 7.04
N PRO A 39 -14.53 14.50 7.44
CA PRO A 39 -15.10 15.46 6.49
C PRO A 39 -14.17 15.81 5.34
N ALA A 40 -12.87 16.02 5.58
CA ALA A 40 -11.89 16.24 4.51
C ALA A 40 -11.73 15.01 3.62
N ALA A 41 -11.75 13.80 4.18
CA ALA A 41 -11.73 12.57 3.39
C ALA A 41 -12.96 12.44 2.48
N VAL A 42 -14.15 12.81 2.95
CA VAL A 42 -15.37 12.83 2.13
C VAL A 42 -15.25 13.88 1.00
N ALA A 43 -14.73 15.06 1.29
CA ALA A 43 -14.51 16.10 0.30
C ALA A 43 -13.51 15.66 -0.79
N GLU A 44 -12.43 14.94 -0.42
CA GLU A 44 -11.48 14.34 -1.37
C GLU A 44 -12.18 13.35 -2.31
N MET A 45 -13.05 12.48 -1.80
CA MET A 45 -13.80 11.53 -2.64
C MET A 45 -14.77 12.25 -3.58
N ALA A 46 -15.44 13.30 -3.10
CA ALA A 46 -16.33 14.12 -3.92
C ALA A 46 -15.57 14.85 -5.04
N ALA A 47 -14.38 15.40 -4.75
CA ALA A 47 -13.51 16.05 -5.74
C ALA A 47 -13.05 15.09 -6.85
N ASN A 48 -12.94 13.79 -6.55
CA ASN A 48 -12.67 12.74 -7.54
C ASN A 48 -13.92 12.21 -8.24
N ASN A 49 -15.08 12.86 -8.09
CA ASN A 49 -16.36 12.48 -8.70
C ASN A 49 -16.82 11.05 -8.32
N LEU A 50 -16.45 10.56 -7.15
CA LEU A 50 -16.91 9.24 -6.68
C LEU A 50 -18.37 9.32 -6.21
N PRO A 51 -19.22 8.33 -6.58
CA PRO A 51 -20.59 8.28 -6.07
C PRO A 51 -20.56 7.95 -4.56
N VAL A 52 -21.51 8.50 -3.80
CA VAL A 52 -21.58 8.26 -2.33
C VAL A 52 -20.23 8.50 -1.62
N PRO A 53 -19.68 9.73 -1.63
CA PRO A 53 -18.31 10.02 -1.17
C PRO A 53 -18.00 9.52 0.24
N ALA A 54 -18.97 9.60 1.16
CA ALA A 54 -18.79 9.13 2.54
C ALA A 54 -18.53 7.62 2.61
N LEU A 55 -19.19 6.82 1.78
CA LEU A 55 -18.94 5.39 1.70
C LEU A 55 -17.54 5.08 1.19
N PHE A 56 -17.12 5.76 0.11
CA PHE A 56 -15.77 5.58 -0.43
C PHE A 56 -14.68 6.04 0.54
N ALA A 57 -14.91 7.12 1.29
CA ALA A 57 -13.99 7.54 2.36
C ALA A 57 -13.86 6.47 3.44
N ALA A 58 -14.97 5.91 3.92
CA ALA A 58 -14.96 4.84 4.92
C ALA A 58 -14.26 3.57 4.41
N LEU A 59 -14.54 3.14 3.17
CA LEU A 59 -13.89 1.99 2.54
C LEU A 59 -12.38 2.23 2.34
N THR A 60 -11.98 3.42 1.94
CA THR A 60 -10.56 3.80 1.80
C THR A 60 -9.84 3.65 3.13
N ILE A 61 -10.38 4.23 4.20
CA ILE A 61 -9.83 4.11 5.55
C ILE A 61 -9.71 2.63 5.97
N ALA A 62 -10.78 1.86 5.79
CA ALA A 62 -10.80 0.44 6.16
C ALA A 62 -9.72 -0.36 5.39
N VAL A 63 -9.63 -0.21 4.08
CA VAL A 63 -8.62 -0.90 3.25
C VAL A 63 -7.22 -0.50 3.66
N GLN A 64 -6.95 0.78 3.83
CA GLN A 64 -5.63 1.31 4.20
C GLN A 64 -5.19 0.81 5.57
N LEU A 65 -6.03 0.88 6.59
CA LEU A 65 -5.67 0.49 7.96
C LEU A 65 -5.64 -1.03 8.14
N ILE A 66 -6.67 -1.74 7.69
CA ILE A 66 -6.76 -3.20 7.84
C ILE A 66 -5.69 -3.87 6.97
N GLY A 67 -5.54 -3.46 5.71
CA GLY A 67 -4.52 -4.00 4.81
C GLY A 67 -3.12 -3.83 5.36
N SER A 68 -2.78 -2.64 5.87
CA SER A 68 -1.49 -2.37 6.54
C SER A 68 -1.29 -3.24 7.77
N ALA A 69 -2.31 -3.36 8.64
CA ALA A 69 -2.23 -4.15 9.85
C ALA A 69 -1.98 -5.65 9.55
N LEU A 70 -2.61 -6.21 8.52
CA LEU A 70 -2.39 -7.60 8.10
C LEU A 70 -0.94 -7.84 7.64
N ILE A 71 -0.36 -6.92 6.89
CA ILE A 71 1.03 -7.02 6.41
C ILE A 71 2.00 -6.84 7.59
N ILE A 72 1.81 -5.82 8.43
CA ILE A 72 2.69 -5.53 9.56
C ILE A 72 2.72 -6.71 10.54
N ARG A 73 1.56 -7.28 10.88
CA ARG A 73 1.46 -8.46 11.75
C ARG A 73 2.16 -9.70 11.18
N GLY A 74 2.24 -9.82 9.86
CA GLY A 74 2.87 -10.97 9.22
C GLY A 74 2.12 -12.29 9.42
N CYS A 75 0.81 -12.23 9.61
CA CYS A 75 -0.06 -13.40 9.77
C CYS A 75 -0.35 -14.09 8.42
N SER A 76 -1.06 -15.21 8.45
CA SER A 76 -1.43 -15.98 7.24
C SER A 76 -2.22 -15.19 6.21
N LEU A 77 -2.75 -14.02 6.56
CA LEU A 77 -3.54 -13.13 5.70
C LEU A 77 -2.72 -12.00 5.05
N VAL A 78 -1.38 -12.06 5.09
CA VAL A 78 -0.50 -11.07 4.40
C VAL A 78 -0.85 -10.92 2.93
N TRP A 79 -1.15 -12.03 2.23
CA TRP A 79 -1.54 -12.02 0.83
C TRP A 79 -2.83 -11.21 0.59
N LEU A 80 -3.78 -11.29 1.51
CA LEU A 80 -5.04 -10.54 1.44
C LEU A 80 -4.79 -9.04 1.65
N GLY A 81 -3.99 -8.68 2.67
CA GLY A 81 -3.59 -7.29 2.91
C GLY A 81 -2.84 -6.69 1.72
N ALA A 82 -1.87 -7.42 1.18
CA ALA A 82 -1.09 -7.00 0.01
C ALA A 82 -1.96 -6.87 -1.25
N GLY A 83 -2.86 -7.82 -1.48
CA GLY A 83 -3.81 -7.78 -2.59
C GLY A 83 -4.78 -6.60 -2.49
N ALA A 84 -5.38 -6.38 -1.31
CA ALA A 84 -6.31 -5.27 -1.09
C ALA A 84 -5.64 -3.91 -1.29
N LEU A 85 -4.45 -3.70 -0.69
CA LEU A 85 -3.69 -2.46 -0.88
C LEU A 85 -3.18 -2.30 -2.32
N GLY A 86 -2.78 -3.39 -2.98
CA GLY A 86 -2.32 -3.38 -4.37
C GLY A 86 -3.44 -2.97 -5.34
N VAL A 87 -4.63 -3.58 -5.20
CA VAL A 87 -5.81 -3.21 -6.00
C VAL A 87 -6.25 -1.78 -5.72
N PHE A 88 -6.31 -1.39 -4.45
CA PHE A 88 -6.61 -0.02 -4.05
C PHE A 88 -5.65 0.97 -4.73
N THR A 89 -4.33 0.73 -4.64
CA THR A 89 -3.31 1.59 -5.25
C THR A 89 -3.45 1.63 -6.77
N ALA A 90 -3.70 0.50 -7.42
CA ALA A 90 -3.92 0.46 -8.86
C ALA A 90 -5.14 1.29 -9.29
N MET A 91 -6.22 1.26 -8.49
CA MET A 91 -7.44 2.03 -8.78
C MET A 91 -7.27 3.53 -8.54
N THR A 92 -6.39 3.97 -7.62
CA THR A 92 -6.13 5.41 -7.42
C THR A 92 -5.44 6.06 -8.62
N ILE A 93 -4.70 5.33 -9.43
CA ILE A 93 -4.04 5.87 -10.63
C ILE A 93 -5.06 6.49 -11.60
N PRO A 94 -6.06 5.76 -12.14
CA PRO A 94 -7.04 6.34 -13.05
C PRO A 94 -8.03 7.30 -12.38
N VAL A 95 -8.27 7.17 -11.08
CA VAL A 95 -9.25 7.99 -10.36
C VAL A 95 -8.66 9.35 -9.98
N SER A 96 -7.49 9.36 -9.32
CA SER A 96 -6.91 10.58 -8.74
C SER A 96 -5.64 11.05 -9.47
N HIS A 97 -4.91 10.15 -10.14
CA HIS A 97 -3.62 10.41 -10.76
C HIS A 97 -3.62 10.19 -12.28
N ALA A 98 -4.75 10.46 -12.95
CA ALA A 98 -4.88 10.35 -14.40
C ALA A 98 -4.05 11.45 -15.10
N PHE A 99 -2.73 11.27 -15.18
CA PHE A 99 -1.79 12.22 -15.78
C PHE A 99 -2.06 12.47 -17.27
N TRP A 100 -2.68 11.52 -17.97
CA TRP A 100 -3.09 11.66 -19.38
C TRP A 100 -4.29 12.60 -19.60
N ARG A 101 -4.89 13.09 -18.51
CA ARG A 101 -6.00 14.08 -18.52
C ARG A 101 -5.57 15.46 -18.03
N ALA A 102 -4.31 15.62 -17.64
CA ALA A 102 -3.74 16.85 -17.13
C ALA A 102 -2.71 17.40 -18.11
N GLU A 103 -2.31 18.66 -17.94
CA GLU A 103 -1.34 19.34 -18.80
C GLU A 103 -0.23 19.99 -17.97
N GLY A 104 0.92 20.25 -18.61
CA GLY A 104 2.02 20.98 -18.00
C GLY A 104 2.56 20.35 -16.73
N ALA A 105 2.82 21.16 -15.70
CA ALA A 105 3.40 20.73 -14.44
C ALA A 105 2.51 19.76 -13.65
N GLU A 106 1.19 19.88 -13.78
CA GLU A 106 0.23 18.97 -13.13
C GLU A 106 0.32 17.55 -13.71
N ALA A 107 0.43 17.41 -15.04
CA ALA A 107 0.62 16.12 -15.69
C ALA A 107 1.88 15.42 -15.19
N ILE A 108 2.99 16.16 -15.09
CA ILE A 108 4.27 15.65 -14.60
C ILE A 108 4.15 15.18 -13.14
N ALA A 109 3.54 15.99 -12.28
CA ALA A 109 3.34 15.63 -10.88
C ALA A 109 2.49 14.36 -10.72
N LYS A 110 1.36 14.27 -11.44
CA LYS A 110 0.49 13.07 -11.42
C LYS A 110 1.20 11.83 -11.98
N MET A 111 2.03 12.00 -13.02
CA MET A 111 2.82 10.90 -13.58
C MET A 111 3.83 10.36 -12.55
N HIS A 112 4.55 11.24 -11.84
CA HIS A 112 5.48 10.79 -10.79
C HIS A 112 4.75 9.98 -9.72
N VAL A 113 3.62 10.46 -9.21
CA VAL A 113 2.82 9.71 -8.23
C VAL A 113 2.35 8.36 -8.80
N ALA A 114 1.92 8.31 -10.05
CA ALA A 114 1.53 7.04 -10.68
C ALA A 114 2.70 6.04 -10.75
N VAL A 115 3.91 6.49 -11.09
CA VAL A 115 5.13 5.65 -11.11
C VAL A 115 5.50 5.17 -9.70
N GLU A 116 5.41 6.04 -8.69
CA GLU A 116 5.62 5.66 -7.29
C GLU A 116 4.60 4.61 -6.84
N HIS A 117 3.33 4.75 -7.22
CA HIS A 117 2.28 3.77 -6.95
C HIS A 117 2.57 2.41 -7.58
N MET A 118 3.07 2.38 -8.82
CA MET A 118 3.50 1.13 -9.46
C MET A 118 4.65 0.45 -8.71
N SER A 119 5.60 1.23 -8.21
CA SER A 119 6.72 0.73 -7.39
C SER A 119 6.22 0.13 -6.06
N VAL A 120 5.25 0.78 -5.41
CA VAL A 120 4.61 0.26 -4.20
C VAL A 120 3.86 -1.05 -4.47
N ILE A 121 3.12 -1.14 -5.58
CA ILE A 121 2.45 -2.39 -6.01
C ILE A 121 3.47 -3.51 -6.17
N GLY A 122 4.62 -3.24 -6.81
CA GLY A 122 5.72 -4.20 -6.92
C GLY A 122 6.21 -4.70 -5.55
N GLY A 123 6.40 -3.80 -4.59
CA GLY A 123 6.76 -4.15 -3.21
C GLY A 123 5.70 -5.01 -2.51
N LEU A 124 4.42 -4.70 -2.68
CA LEU A 124 3.31 -5.49 -2.12
C LEU A 124 3.27 -6.90 -2.71
N ILE A 125 3.49 -7.05 -4.02
CA ILE A 125 3.59 -8.36 -4.68
C ILE A 125 4.75 -9.17 -4.08
N ILE A 126 5.93 -8.57 -3.93
CA ILE A 126 7.11 -9.24 -3.35
C ILE A 126 6.82 -9.73 -1.94
N VAL A 127 6.19 -8.92 -1.09
CA VAL A 127 5.81 -9.33 0.28
C VAL A 127 4.85 -10.52 0.27
N ALA A 128 3.84 -10.50 -0.60
CA ALA A 128 2.91 -11.63 -0.74
C ALA A 128 3.61 -12.91 -1.19
N VAL A 129 4.49 -12.80 -2.20
CA VAL A 129 5.27 -13.93 -2.74
C VAL A 129 6.20 -14.51 -1.69
N LEU A 130 6.98 -13.68 -1.00
CA LEU A 130 7.90 -14.14 0.06
C LEU A 130 7.15 -14.84 1.19
N HIS A 131 6.00 -14.29 1.60
CA HIS A 131 5.16 -14.91 2.62
C HIS A 131 4.62 -16.28 2.20
N ALA A 132 4.31 -16.46 0.92
CA ALA A 132 3.82 -17.74 0.39
C ALA A 132 4.93 -18.81 0.23
N ILE A 133 6.17 -18.41 -0.05
CA ILE A 133 7.27 -19.31 -0.38
C ILE A 133 8.05 -19.75 0.86
N VAL A 134 8.36 -18.83 1.80
CA VAL A 134 9.24 -19.10 2.94
C VAL A 134 8.78 -20.28 3.81
N PRO A 135 7.51 -20.44 4.16
CA PRO A 135 7.06 -21.60 4.93
C PRO A 135 7.28 -22.94 4.20
N ARG A 136 7.09 -22.96 2.86
CA ARG A 136 7.27 -24.17 2.04
C ARG A 136 8.73 -24.61 1.93
N LEU A 137 9.67 -23.67 1.99
CA LEU A 137 11.10 -23.97 1.96
C LEU A 137 11.60 -24.54 3.29
N ARG A 138 10.94 -24.21 4.42
CA ARG A 138 11.29 -24.72 5.76
C ARG A 138 10.70 -26.11 6.04
N SER A 139 9.73 -26.55 5.24
CA SER A 139 9.07 -27.85 5.42
C SER A 139 9.70 -28.99 4.59
N LYS A 140 10.72 -28.69 3.79
CA LYS A 140 11.56 -29.65 3.05
C LYS A 140 12.91 -29.82 3.72
#